data_fa6724b96fc93d2ed166b3a5d7e1416f
#
_entry.id   fa6724b96fc93d2ed166b3a5d7e1416f
#
_cell.length_a   1.000
_cell.length_b   1.000
_cell.length_c   1.000
_cell.angle_alpha   90.00
_cell.angle_beta   90.00
_cell.angle_gamma   90.00
#
_symmetry.space_group_name_H-M   'P 1'
#
loop_
_entity.id
_entity.type
_entity.pdbx_description
1 polymer ?
#
loop_
_entity_poly.entity_id
_entity_poly.type
_entity_poly.pdbx_seq_one_letter_code
_entity_poly.pdbx_strand_id
1 'polypeptide(L)'
;MQYTFKILLLLLLIQGVSFAQDKPEKQSKGVFSGAFETNANIFIRDSSINAINIPQYDHQFFGGEAWLNLNYNIDGLTIGARFDMFNNSNLRNPTGSYSGIGIGRWYIKKTLNKLELSVGYLYDQIGSGLIFRAFETRPLFIDNALYGASGKYDLGKSWNIMAFAGGQKNAFDTYTGNLKGLRVEGFLSFGEENPLSLAPGFGFVNRTISDENMEKVVNSLRTYQTEDRFKPNHNAYSGTFYNTLTYKSISLYTEVALKSNDIFYNPFAEKAELFGSSIGKLEQKPGSVLYGSLSYASGKLGVTAELKRTESFNFRIDPNLQLIRGLINFLVPLNRQNTYRLTARYSPAAQDISEMAYVIDAKYKFSKALSVGVNYSDIKTLDGNRLFHEVFTEIIYKYKRKWQLTSGIQFLTYNQEVYEMKSEVPLVKTITPYIDVLYKFTPSRALRAEFQYMKTDQDFGSWLFGLAEYSIAPSWIFEASAMYNLDPKKANSKGLIEKTLYPTFGLVFLNDAQRYSVRYVKQVEGIVCSGGICRLEPAFSGVRFSMNTTF
;
A
#
# COMPACT_ATOMS: atom_id res chain seq x y z
N MET A 1 -25.53 12.85 -20.03
CA MET A 1 -25.80 12.04 -21.25
C MET A 1 -24.60 11.91 -22.21
N GLN A 2 -23.76 12.92 -22.43
CA GLN A 2 -22.60 12.79 -23.36
C GLN A 2 -21.49 11.84 -22.85
N TYR A 3 -21.32 11.63 -21.56
CA TYR A 3 -20.27 10.76 -21.01
C TYR A 3 -20.67 9.28 -20.96
N THR A 4 -21.95 8.96 -20.77
CA THR A 4 -22.47 7.59 -20.83
C THR A 4 -22.30 6.94 -22.20
N PHE A 5 -22.39 7.73 -23.28
CA PHE A 5 -22.19 7.24 -24.63
C PHE A 5 -20.72 6.91 -24.95
N LYS A 6 -19.77 7.66 -24.36
CA LYS A 6 -18.33 7.40 -24.54
C LYS A 6 -17.86 6.13 -23.81
N ILE A 7 -18.45 5.80 -22.68
CA ILE A 7 -18.17 4.55 -21.94
C ILE A 7 -18.70 3.34 -22.71
N LEU A 8 -19.89 3.44 -23.29
CA LEU A 8 -20.48 2.38 -24.11
C LEU A 8 -19.67 2.11 -25.39
N LEU A 9 -19.10 3.17 -26.00
CA LEU A 9 -18.25 3.07 -27.19
C LEU A 9 -16.90 2.39 -26.88
N LEU A 10 -16.32 2.64 -25.69
CA LEU A 10 -15.10 1.99 -25.24
C LEU A 10 -15.32 0.49 -24.98
N LEU A 11 -16.47 0.11 -24.41
CA LEU A 11 -16.85 -1.29 -24.18
C LEU A 11 -17.10 -2.06 -25.49
N LEU A 12 -17.62 -1.41 -26.52
CA LEU A 12 -17.83 -2.01 -27.84
C LEU A 12 -16.53 -2.24 -28.62
N LEU A 13 -15.51 -1.39 -28.42
CA LEU A 13 -14.19 -1.55 -29.04
C LEU A 13 -13.41 -2.76 -28.49
N ILE A 14 -13.67 -3.17 -27.26
CA ILE A 14 -12.99 -4.31 -26.62
C ILE A 14 -13.51 -5.65 -27.15
N GLN A 15 -14.74 -5.74 -27.63
CA GLN A 15 -15.29 -6.98 -28.18
C GLN A 15 -14.72 -7.35 -29.58
N GLY A 16 -14.12 -6.38 -30.28
CA GLY A 16 -13.59 -6.58 -31.65
C GLY A 16 -12.19 -7.19 -31.75
N VAL A 17 -11.46 -7.35 -30.64
CA VAL A 17 -10.02 -7.73 -30.65
C VAL A 17 -9.78 -9.23 -30.38
N SER A 18 -10.82 -10.05 -30.21
CA SER A 18 -10.69 -11.47 -29.84
C SER A 18 -10.34 -12.42 -31.02
N PHE A 19 -10.02 -11.94 -32.19
CA PHE A 19 -9.68 -12.78 -33.35
C PHE A 19 -8.31 -12.41 -33.93
N ALA A 20 -7.25 -13.02 -33.42
CA ALA A 20 -6.04 -13.31 -34.19
C ALA A 20 -5.07 -14.22 -33.42
N GLN A 21 -5.33 -15.52 -33.41
CA GLN A 21 -4.28 -16.52 -33.23
C GLN A 21 -4.28 -17.43 -34.45
N ASP A 22 -3.41 -17.15 -35.41
CA ASP A 22 -2.99 -18.11 -36.45
C ASP A 22 -1.49 -18.02 -36.69
N LYS A 23 -0.89 -19.17 -36.51
CA LYS A 23 0.40 -19.80 -36.91
C LYS A 23 1.68 -18.97 -37.16
N PRO A 24 2.84 -19.48 -36.72
CA PRO A 24 4.10 -18.75 -36.73
C PRO A 24 4.84 -18.87 -38.05
N GLU A 25 5.04 -17.74 -38.74
CA GLU A 25 6.12 -17.55 -39.67
C GLU A 25 7.27 -16.74 -39.05
N LYS A 26 8.51 -17.14 -39.32
CA LYS A 26 9.77 -16.55 -38.81
C LYS A 26 9.98 -15.11 -39.25
N GLN A 27 9.35 -14.18 -38.62
CA GLN A 27 9.79 -12.80 -38.42
C GLN A 27 9.44 -12.46 -36.99
N SER A 28 10.29 -11.71 -36.29
CA SER A 28 10.00 -11.27 -34.93
C SER A 28 8.79 -10.32 -34.94
N LYS A 29 7.61 -10.91 -34.97
CA LYS A 29 6.36 -10.15 -34.85
C LYS A 29 6.29 -9.65 -33.44
N GLY A 30 6.24 -8.32 -33.27
CA GLY A 30 6.07 -7.72 -31.95
C GLY A 30 4.83 -8.28 -31.24
N VAL A 31 4.89 -8.42 -29.93
CA VAL A 31 3.79 -8.89 -29.09
C VAL A 31 3.06 -7.69 -28.52
N PHE A 32 1.77 -7.60 -28.85
CA PHE A 32 0.86 -6.65 -28.23
C PHE A 32 0.11 -7.33 -27.08
N SER A 33 -0.02 -6.64 -25.95
CA SER A 33 -0.78 -7.09 -24.79
C SER A 33 -1.45 -5.92 -24.09
N GLY A 34 -2.54 -6.18 -23.38
CA GLY A 34 -3.25 -5.15 -22.65
C GLY A 34 -3.95 -5.66 -21.40
N ALA A 35 -4.33 -4.72 -20.54
CA ALA A 35 -5.16 -4.98 -19.38
C ALA A 35 -6.13 -3.80 -19.19
N PHE A 36 -7.38 -4.13 -18.89
CA PHE A 36 -8.39 -3.15 -18.53
C PHE A 36 -8.93 -3.44 -17.15
N GLU A 37 -8.96 -2.42 -16.30
CA GLU A 37 -9.52 -2.46 -14.95
C GLU A 37 -10.49 -1.31 -14.79
N THR A 38 -11.64 -1.57 -14.18
CA THR A 38 -12.60 -0.52 -13.83
C THR A 38 -13.31 -0.83 -12.53
N ASN A 39 -13.57 0.21 -11.76
CA ASN A 39 -14.42 0.20 -10.58
C ASN A 39 -15.50 1.26 -10.77
N ALA A 40 -16.74 0.92 -10.44
CA ALA A 40 -17.87 1.84 -10.47
C ALA A 40 -18.72 1.67 -9.23
N ASN A 41 -19.19 2.79 -8.68
CA ASN A 41 -19.98 2.83 -7.46
C ASN A 41 -21.29 3.56 -7.72
N ILE A 42 -22.40 2.98 -7.26
CA ILE A 42 -23.69 3.64 -7.10
C ILE A 42 -23.84 3.92 -5.62
N PHE A 43 -23.95 5.20 -5.26
CA PHE A 43 -24.04 5.66 -3.88
C PHE A 43 -25.50 5.75 -3.44
N ILE A 44 -25.83 5.11 -2.33
CA ILE A 44 -27.15 5.12 -1.71
C ILE A 44 -27.04 5.82 -0.36
N ARG A 45 -27.69 6.95 -0.20
CA ARG A 45 -27.65 7.75 1.02
C ARG A 45 -28.15 6.97 2.23
N ASP A 46 -27.37 6.95 3.31
CA ASP A 46 -27.71 6.27 4.56
C ASP A 46 -27.17 7.02 5.79
N SER A 47 -28.05 7.80 6.41
CA SER A 47 -27.70 8.59 7.60
C SER A 47 -27.44 7.76 8.85
N SER A 48 -27.90 6.50 8.90
CA SER A 48 -27.67 5.63 10.06
C SER A 48 -26.20 5.21 10.21
N ILE A 49 -25.41 5.31 9.15
CA ILE A 49 -23.99 4.97 9.13
C ILE A 49 -23.08 6.14 8.74
N ASN A 50 -23.61 7.37 8.69
CA ASN A 50 -22.90 8.56 8.21
C ASN A 50 -22.52 8.55 6.71
N ALA A 51 -23.19 7.74 5.89
CA ALA A 51 -23.04 7.75 4.42
C ALA A 51 -23.83 8.91 3.82
N ILE A 52 -23.41 10.15 4.11
CA ILE A 52 -24.01 11.44 3.76
C ILE A 52 -22.93 12.52 3.71
N ASN A 53 -23.31 13.73 3.33
CA ASN A 53 -22.48 14.95 3.40
C ASN A 53 -21.18 14.88 2.58
N ILE A 54 -21.19 14.11 1.50
CA ILE A 54 -20.16 14.15 0.46
C ILE A 54 -20.85 14.24 -0.91
N PRO A 55 -20.20 14.81 -1.93
CA PRO A 55 -20.84 15.05 -3.24
C PRO A 55 -21.51 13.83 -3.86
N GLN A 56 -20.92 12.64 -3.67
CA GLN A 56 -21.45 11.40 -4.22
C GLN A 56 -22.79 10.98 -3.60
N TYR A 57 -23.03 11.26 -2.32
CA TYR A 57 -24.33 10.97 -1.67
C TYR A 57 -25.36 12.09 -1.86
N ASP A 58 -24.90 13.34 -2.00
CA ASP A 58 -25.80 14.48 -1.95
C ASP A 58 -26.37 14.85 -3.32
N HIS A 59 -25.60 14.68 -4.43
CA HIS A 59 -26.05 15.09 -5.77
C HIS A 59 -25.42 14.37 -6.96
N GLN A 60 -24.41 13.50 -6.78
CA GLN A 60 -23.76 12.79 -7.91
C GLN A 60 -24.27 11.38 -8.10
N PHE A 61 -24.54 10.64 -7.04
CA PHE A 61 -25.07 9.27 -6.95
C PHE A 61 -24.28 8.18 -7.69
N PHE A 62 -23.26 8.56 -8.43
CA PHE A 62 -22.40 7.67 -9.21
C PHE A 62 -20.95 8.17 -9.19
N GLY A 63 -20.02 7.24 -9.11
CA GLY A 63 -18.59 7.50 -9.24
C GLY A 63 -17.85 6.27 -9.73
N GLY A 64 -16.66 6.46 -10.28
CA GLY A 64 -15.84 5.32 -10.71
C GLY A 64 -14.54 5.70 -11.37
N GLU A 65 -13.73 4.69 -11.60
CA GLU A 65 -12.40 4.79 -12.20
C GLU A 65 -12.22 3.71 -13.27
N ALA A 66 -11.36 4.00 -14.25
CA ALA A 66 -10.95 3.01 -15.23
C ALA A 66 -9.49 3.22 -15.65
N TRP A 67 -8.79 2.11 -15.90
CA TRP A 67 -7.40 2.09 -16.36
C TRP A 67 -7.26 1.11 -17.53
N LEU A 68 -6.78 1.61 -18.66
CA LEU A 68 -6.46 0.81 -19.83
C LEU A 68 -4.95 0.81 -20.04
N ASN A 69 -4.29 -0.33 -19.78
CA ASN A 69 -2.88 -0.54 -20.01
C ASN A 69 -2.66 -1.23 -21.36
N LEU A 70 -1.75 -0.71 -22.14
CA LEU A 70 -1.35 -1.24 -23.44
C LEU A 70 0.17 -1.37 -23.47
N ASN A 71 0.69 -2.53 -23.93
CA ASN A 71 2.12 -2.78 -24.07
C ASN A 71 2.41 -3.40 -25.43
N TYR A 72 3.53 -2.98 -26.00
CA TYR A 72 4.08 -3.54 -27.23
C TYR A 72 5.55 -3.89 -27.04
N ASN A 73 5.91 -5.14 -27.33
CA ASN A 73 7.26 -5.67 -27.16
C ASN A 73 7.79 -6.20 -28.49
N ILE A 74 8.98 -5.74 -28.91
CA ILE A 74 9.67 -6.20 -30.11
C ILE A 74 11.19 -6.05 -29.93
N ASP A 75 11.97 -7.11 -30.14
CA ASP A 75 13.45 -7.08 -30.21
C ASP A 75 14.13 -6.26 -29.09
N GLY A 76 13.73 -6.49 -27.84
CA GLY A 76 14.25 -5.78 -26.67
C GLY A 76 13.78 -4.32 -26.55
N LEU A 77 12.84 -3.87 -27.39
CA LEU A 77 12.11 -2.62 -27.22
C LEU A 77 10.76 -2.91 -26.58
N THR A 78 10.44 -2.24 -25.50
CA THR A 78 9.12 -2.24 -24.87
C THR A 78 8.56 -0.82 -24.88
N ILE A 79 7.33 -0.66 -25.36
CA ILE A 79 6.58 0.59 -25.31
C ILE A 79 5.32 0.33 -24.53
N GLY A 80 5.05 1.12 -23.49
CA GLY A 80 3.83 1.02 -22.69
C GLY A 80 3.10 2.35 -22.60
N ALA A 81 1.76 2.28 -22.63
CA ALA A 81 0.89 3.41 -22.38
C ALA A 81 -0.28 2.99 -21.48
N ARG A 82 -0.71 3.88 -20.59
CA ARG A 82 -1.91 3.69 -19.77
C ARG A 82 -2.80 4.93 -19.87
N PHE A 83 -4.06 4.69 -20.11
CA PHE A 83 -5.10 5.71 -20.09
C PHE A 83 -5.90 5.55 -18.78
N ASP A 84 -6.00 6.64 -18.03
CA ASP A 84 -6.69 6.71 -16.75
C ASP A 84 -7.93 7.60 -16.90
N MET A 85 -9.03 7.15 -16.32
CA MET A 85 -10.27 7.91 -16.24
C MET A 85 -10.80 7.88 -14.80
N PHE A 86 -11.14 9.04 -14.28
CA PHE A 86 -11.82 9.23 -13.01
C PHE A 86 -13.11 10.01 -13.25
N ASN A 87 -14.20 9.57 -12.67
CA ASN A 87 -15.48 10.26 -12.73
C ASN A 87 -16.13 10.28 -11.35
N ASN A 88 -16.27 11.46 -10.76
CA ASN A 88 -16.79 11.64 -9.41
C ASN A 88 -16.11 10.73 -8.37
N SER A 89 -14.81 10.48 -8.57
CA SER A 89 -14.02 9.57 -7.73
C SER A 89 -13.67 10.21 -6.39
N ASN A 90 -13.76 9.45 -5.32
CA ASN A 90 -13.29 9.85 -3.99
C ASN A 90 -11.90 9.30 -3.65
N LEU A 91 -11.20 8.70 -4.61
CA LEU A 91 -9.86 8.14 -4.38
C LEU A 91 -8.81 9.22 -4.04
N ARG A 92 -8.86 10.37 -4.71
CA ARG A 92 -7.90 11.47 -4.47
C ARG A 92 -8.14 12.18 -3.13
N ASN A 93 -9.42 12.34 -2.77
CA ASN A 93 -9.87 12.90 -1.50
C ASN A 93 -11.11 12.14 -1.05
N PRO A 94 -11.07 11.44 0.09
CA PRO A 94 -12.18 10.61 0.56
C PRO A 94 -13.51 11.34 0.72
N THR A 95 -13.48 12.64 1.07
CA THR A 95 -14.67 13.50 1.26
C THR A 95 -14.98 14.40 0.07
N GLY A 96 -14.17 14.30 -1.00
CA GLY A 96 -14.29 15.12 -2.19
C GLY A 96 -14.76 14.34 -3.41
N SER A 97 -14.81 15.04 -4.53
CA SER A 97 -15.10 14.47 -5.85
C SER A 97 -14.05 14.91 -6.85
N TYR A 98 -13.51 13.97 -7.58
CA TYR A 98 -12.50 14.20 -8.61
C TYR A 98 -12.90 13.57 -9.93
N SER A 99 -12.83 14.36 -11.00
CA SER A 99 -13.03 13.88 -12.36
C SER A 99 -11.86 14.31 -13.24
N GLY A 100 -11.36 13.39 -14.04
CA GLY A 100 -10.24 13.62 -14.93
C GLY A 100 -10.04 12.45 -15.89
N ILE A 101 -9.50 12.73 -17.05
CA ILE A 101 -9.15 11.72 -18.06
C ILE A 101 -7.83 12.12 -18.72
N GLY A 102 -6.94 11.16 -18.94
CA GLY A 102 -5.66 11.43 -19.59
C GLY A 102 -4.76 10.22 -19.67
N ILE A 103 -3.53 10.48 -20.14
CA ILE A 103 -2.46 9.49 -20.13
C ILE A 103 -1.91 9.41 -18.71
N GLY A 104 -2.30 8.35 -17.98
CA GLY A 104 -1.84 8.13 -16.62
C GLY A 104 -0.41 7.64 -16.52
N ARG A 105 0.10 6.99 -17.59
CA ARG A 105 1.49 6.49 -17.68
C ARG A 105 1.88 6.27 -19.13
N TRP A 106 3.13 6.56 -19.46
CA TRP A 106 3.79 6.04 -20.65
C TRP A 106 5.26 5.77 -20.37
N TYR A 107 5.86 4.83 -21.07
CA TYR A 107 7.29 4.56 -20.97
C TYR A 107 7.79 3.88 -22.24
N ILE A 108 9.08 4.08 -22.50
CA ILE A 108 9.83 3.38 -23.55
C ILE A 108 11.08 2.80 -22.89
N LYS A 109 11.30 1.52 -23.12
CA LYS A 109 12.43 0.77 -22.59
C LYS A 109 13.12 0.05 -23.71
N LYS A 110 14.45 0.19 -23.84
CA LYS A 110 15.29 -0.50 -24.82
C LYS A 110 16.46 -1.18 -24.15
N THR A 111 16.59 -2.47 -24.41
CA THR A 111 17.74 -3.26 -23.97
C THR A 111 18.71 -3.42 -25.14
N LEU A 112 19.97 -3.02 -24.94
CA LEU A 112 21.08 -3.07 -25.90
C LEU A 112 22.21 -3.87 -25.26
N ASN A 113 22.27 -5.18 -25.46
CA ASN A 113 23.22 -6.08 -24.80
C ASN A 113 23.18 -5.93 -23.25
N LYS A 114 24.21 -5.26 -22.68
CA LYS A 114 24.39 -5.03 -21.25
C LYS A 114 23.77 -3.72 -20.76
N LEU A 115 23.30 -2.88 -21.66
CA LEU A 115 22.73 -1.56 -21.35
C LEU A 115 21.21 -1.60 -21.54
N GLU A 116 20.50 -1.23 -20.49
CA GLU A 116 19.05 -0.98 -20.51
C GLU A 116 18.81 0.52 -20.33
N LEU A 117 18.11 1.13 -21.26
CA LEU A 117 17.69 2.53 -21.21
C LEU A 117 16.17 2.60 -21.07
N SER A 118 15.69 3.46 -20.20
CA SER A 118 14.26 3.68 -20.00
C SER A 118 13.95 5.17 -19.88
N VAL A 119 12.84 5.60 -20.50
CA VAL A 119 12.34 6.97 -20.43
C VAL A 119 10.82 6.96 -20.21
N GLY A 120 10.30 8.02 -19.58
CA GLY A 120 8.88 8.18 -19.24
C GLY A 120 8.61 7.97 -17.75
N TYR A 121 7.48 7.35 -17.39
CA TYR A 121 7.13 7.05 -16.01
C TYR A 121 7.72 5.71 -15.57
N LEU A 122 8.68 5.76 -14.67
CA LEU A 122 9.50 4.64 -14.25
C LEU A 122 9.18 4.26 -12.80
N TYR A 123 9.09 2.94 -12.53
CA TYR A 123 8.99 2.38 -11.19
C TYR A 123 10.26 1.61 -10.90
N ASP A 124 10.93 1.98 -9.81
CA ASP A 124 12.14 1.33 -9.33
C ASP A 124 12.33 1.62 -7.84
N GLN A 125 13.27 0.92 -7.21
CA GLN A 125 13.64 1.15 -5.82
C GLN A 125 15.13 0.88 -5.59
N ILE A 126 15.68 1.44 -4.51
CA ILE A 126 17.04 1.19 -4.02
C ILE A 126 16.95 0.43 -2.70
N GLY A 127 17.60 -0.74 -2.62
CA GLY A 127 17.55 -1.61 -1.45
C GLY A 127 16.10 -2.00 -1.09
N SER A 128 15.72 -1.86 0.16
CA SER A 128 14.34 -2.09 0.63
C SER A 128 13.40 -0.89 0.36
N GLY A 129 13.91 0.20 -0.21
CA GLY A 129 13.16 1.42 -0.51
C GLY A 129 13.35 2.54 0.52
N LEU A 130 14.29 2.40 1.47
CA LEU A 130 14.49 3.39 2.54
C LEU A 130 14.86 4.78 2.03
N ILE A 131 15.61 4.88 0.93
CA ILE A 131 16.00 6.16 0.34
C ILE A 131 15.26 6.51 -0.95
N PHE A 132 14.76 5.49 -1.68
CA PHE A 132 14.00 5.67 -2.92
C PHE A 132 13.13 4.46 -3.23
N ARG A 133 11.84 4.71 -3.43
CA ARG A 133 10.89 3.74 -3.95
C ARG A 133 9.79 4.42 -4.76
N ALA A 134 9.79 4.22 -6.06
CA ALA A 134 8.72 4.62 -6.95
C ALA A 134 7.76 3.43 -7.15
N PHE A 135 6.49 3.59 -6.75
CA PHE A 135 5.48 2.53 -6.78
C PHE A 135 4.08 3.08 -7.01
N GLU A 136 3.15 2.19 -7.31
CA GLU A 136 1.73 2.51 -7.46
C GLU A 136 0.88 1.64 -6.52
N THR A 137 -0.12 2.26 -5.90
CA THR A 137 -1.19 1.58 -5.18
C THR A 137 -2.52 2.25 -5.54
N ARG A 138 -3.17 1.79 -6.61
CA ARG A 138 -4.37 2.42 -7.20
C ARG A 138 -5.52 2.60 -6.21
N PRO A 139 -5.87 1.59 -5.35
CA PRO A 139 -6.94 1.77 -4.37
C PRO A 139 -6.71 2.92 -3.38
N LEU A 140 -5.47 3.38 -3.21
CA LEU A 140 -5.10 4.48 -2.34
C LEU A 140 -4.79 5.78 -3.10
N PHE A 141 -4.94 5.78 -4.42
CA PHE A 141 -4.56 6.88 -5.31
C PHE A 141 -3.08 7.29 -5.16
N ILE A 142 -2.22 6.31 -4.89
CA ILE A 142 -0.77 6.53 -4.81
C ILE A 142 -0.16 6.11 -6.13
N ASP A 143 0.56 7.03 -6.74
CA ASP A 143 1.38 6.80 -7.92
C ASP A 143 2.53 7.80 -7.89
N ASN A 144 3.66 7.38 -7.33
CA ASN A 144 4.86 8.20 -7.18
C ASN A 144 5.96 7.82 -8.19
N ALA A 145 5.56 7.38 -9.39
CA ALA A 145 6.48 7.09 -10.49
C ALA A 145 7.48 8.22 -10.71
N LEU A 146 8.71 7.88 -11.06
CA LEU A 146 9.69 8.84 -11.55
C LEU A 146 9.39 9.15 -13.03
N TYR A 147 9.07 10.40 -13.34
CA TYR A 147 8.96 10.87 -14.70
C TYR A 147 10.32 11.41 -15.16
N GLY A 148 11.02 10.63 -15.98
CA GLY A 148 12.39 10.97 -16.36
C GLY A 148 13.04 9.89 -17.19
N ALA A 149 14.34 9.69 -16.95
CA ALA A 149 15.15 8.69 -17.62
C ALA A 149 15.96 7.87 -16.63
N SER A 150 16.22 6.61 -16.96
CA SER A 150 17.17 5.75 -16.26
C SER A 150 18.00 4.94 -17.23
N GLY A 151 19.24 4.64 -16.80
CA GLY A 151 20.14 3.73 -17.49
C GLY A 151 20.69 2.71 -16.51
N LYS A 152 20.58 1.42 -16.87
CA LYS A 152 21.15 0.31 -16.13
C LYS A 152 22.20 -0.38 -16.99
N TYR A 153 23.38 -0.64 -16.43
CA TYR A 153 24.47 -1.30 -17.11
C TYR A 153 24.99 -2.49 -16.29
N ASP A 154 25.07 -3.67 -16.93
CA ASP A 154 25.58 -4.87 -16.31
C ASP A 154 27.11 -4.94 -16.41
N LEU A 155 27.79 -4.79 -15.26
CA LEU A 155 29.22 -4.87 -15.08
C LEU A 155 29.67 -6.34 -14.89
N GLY A 156 29.91 -7.02 -16.00
CA GLY A 156 30.25 -8.45 -15.99
C GLY A 156 29.04 -9.33 -15.69
N LYS A 157 29.22 -10.38 -14.87
CA LYS A 157 28.17 -11.36 -14.54
C LYS A 157 27.49 -11.11 -13.19
N SER A 158 28.13 -10.34 -12.31
CA SER A 158 27.74 -10.28 -10.90
C SER A 158 27.42 -8.88 -10.40
N TRP A 159 27.69 -7.84 -11.16
CA TRP A 159 27.46 -6.47 -10.75
C TRP A 159 26.63 -5.70 -11.75
N ASN A 160 25.82 -4.77 -11.27
CA ASN A 160 25.13 -3.79 -12.10
C ASN A 160 25.21 -2.40 -11.47
N ILE A 161 25.17 -1.41 -12.33
CA ILE A 161 25.05 0.00 -11.95
C ILE A 161 23.82 0.58 -12.63
N MET A 162 23.06 1.39 -11.91
CA MET A 162 21.91 2.11 -12.43
C MET A 162 21.95 3.56 -11.99
N ALA A 163 21.67 4.45 -12.92
CA ALA A 163 21.46 5.87 -12.63
C ALA A 163 20.11 6.35 -13.18
N PHE A 164 19.49 7.30 -12.49
CA PHE A 164 18.25 7.91 -12.93
C PHE A 164 18.18 9.39 -12.61
N ALA A 165 17.35 10.13 -13.36
CA ALA A 165 17.01 11.52 -13.09
C ALA A 165 15.59 11.82 -13.58
N GLY A 166 14.86 12.67 -12.84
CA GLY A 166 13.51 13.10 -13.22
C GLY A 166 12.76 13.80 -12.10
N GLY A 167 11.48 14.10 -12.36
CA GLY A 167 10.51 14.59 -11.40
C GLY A 167 9.63 13.46 -10.86
N GLN A 168 8.93 13.68 -9.77
CA GLN A 168 7.96 12.72 -9.25
C GLN A 168 6.56 13.02 -9.80
N LYS A 169 5.84 11.97 -10.17
CA LYS A 169 4.47 12.07 -10.68
C LYS A 169 3.49 12.60 -9.64
N ASN A 170 2.52 13.39 -10.09
CA ASN A 170 1.38 13.88 -9.34
C ASN A 170 0.11 13.80 -10.20
N ALA A 171 -0.65 12.71 -10.09
CA ALA A 171 -1.80 12.40 -10.94
C ALA A 171 -1.45 12.41 -12.46
N PHE A 172 -1.92 13.39 -13.23
CA PHE A 172 -1.60 13.55 -14.66
C PHE A 172 -0.43 14.53 -14.92
N ASP A 173 0.18 15.04 -13.86
CA ASP A 173 1.25 16.03 -13.89
C ASP A 173 2.46 15.55 -13.08
N THR A 174 3.44 16.41 -12.84
CA THR A 174 4.62 16.17 -12.01
C THR A 174 4.76 17.25 -10.95
N TYR A 175 5.35 16.87 -9.82
CA TYR A 175 5.84 17.86 -8.85
C TYR A 175 7.04 18.61 -9.44
N THR A 176 7.22 19.86 -9.03
CA THR A 176 8.26 20.76 -9.56
C THR A 176 9.68 20.46 -9.07
N GLY A 177 9.85 19.60 -8.06
CA GLY A 177 11.16 19.16 -7.56
C GLY A 177 11.83 18.11 -8.45
N ASN A 178 13.17 17.99 -8.32
CA ASN A 178 13.97 17.03 -9.08
C ASN A 178 14.61 15.97 -8.19
N LEU A 179 14.66 14.73 -8.71
CA LEU A 179 15.33 13.59 -8.13
C LEU A 179 16.44 13.09 -9.05
N LYS A 180 17.58 12.74 -8.48
CA LYS A 180 18.68 12.06 -9.15
C LYS A 180 19.15 10.93 -8.25
N GLY A 181 19.43 9.77 -8.82
CA GLY A 181 19.87 8.62 -8.03
C GLY A 181 20.89 7.75 -8.74
N LEU A 182 21.62 7.03 -7.94
CA LEU A 182 22.62 6.04 -8.35
C LEU A 182 22.44 4.80 -7.48
N ARG A 183 22.53 3.63 -8.10
CA ARG A 183 22.55 2.33 -7.42
C ARG A 183 23.65 1.45 -8.01
N VAL A 184 24.41 0.77 -7.14
CA VAL A 184 25.35 -0.29 -7.50
C VAL A 184 25.00 -1.52 -6.70
N GLU A 185 24.80 -2.65 -7.36
CA GLU A 185 24.44 -3.92 -6.74
C GLU A 185 25.35 -5.02 -7.24
N GLY A 186 25.68 -5.94 -6.35
CA GLY A 186 26.50 -7.09 -6.66
C GLY A 186 25.93 -8.40 -6.14
N PHE A 187 26.41 -9.50 -6.69
CA PHE A 187 26.15 -10.84 -6.18
C PHE A 187 27.46 -11.64 -6.17
N LEU A 188 27.81 -12.17 -5.01
CA LEU A 188 29.01 -12.96 -4.78
C LEU A 188 28.61 -14.30 -4.18
N SER A 189 29.16 -15.40 -4.69
CA SER A 189 28.92 -16.75 -4.18
C SER A 189 30.24 -17.44 -3.90
N PHE A 190 30.36 -18.05 -2.72
CA PHE A 190 31.57 -18.69 -2.22
C PHE A 190 31.25 -20.14 -1.81
N GLY A 191 32.08 -21.08 -2.25
CA GLY A 191 31.92 -22.52 -1.96
C GLY A 191 30.96 -23.24 -2.92
N GLU A 192 31.27 -24.48 -3.25
CA GLU A 192 30.48 -25.30 -4.19
C GLU A 192 29.41 -26.13 -3.47
N GLU A 193 29.74 -26.81 -2.37
CA GLU A 193 28.81 -27.72 -1.67
C GLU A 193 27.84 -27.00 -0.71
N ASN A 194 28.26 -25.92 -0.06
CA ASN A 194 27.45 -25.10 0.86
C ASN A 194 27.71 -23.63 0.57
N PRO A 195 27.14 -23.07 -0.48
CA PRO A 195 27.48 -21.75 -0.92
C PRO A 195 27.03 -20.69 0.10
N LEU A 196 28.02 -19.89 0.56
CA LEU A 196 27.75 -18.60 1.20
C LEU A 196 27.52 -17.60 0.07
N SER A 197 26.40 -16.91 0.04
CA SER A 197 26.17 -15.83 -0.90
C SER A 197 25.99 -14.49 -0.20
N LEU A 198 26.52 -13.45 -0.85
CA LEU A 198 26.39 -12.05 -0.47
C LEU A 198 25.80 -11.28 -1.65
N ALA A 199 24.84 -10.43 -1.37
CA ALA A 199 24.26 -9.51 -2.34
C ALA A 199 24.39 -8.06 -1.82
N PRO A 200 25.61 -7.48 -1.85
CA PRO A 200 25.84 -6.10 -1.39
C PRO A 200 25.27 -5.09 -2.38
N GLY A 201 24.78 -3.98 -1.85
CA GLY A 201 24.33 -2.85 -2.63
C GLY A 201 24.64 -1.53 -1.96
N PHE A 202 24.83 -0.52 -2.78
CA PHE A 202 24.97 0.87 -2.39
C PHE A 202 24.02 1.73 -3.20
N GLY A 203 23.40 2.70 -2.55
CA GLY A 203 22.49 3.64 -3.18
C GLY A 203 22.76 5.07 -2.73
N PHE A 204 22.47 6.00 -3.63
CA PHE A 204 22.54 7.44 -3.38
C PHE A 204 21.43 8.16 -4.10
N VAL A 205 20.79 9.13 -3.43
CA VAL A 205 19.72 9.96 -3.98
C VAL A 205 19.95 11.41 -3.58
N ASN A 206 19.82 12.30 -4.55
CA ASN A 206 19.71 13.73 -4.35
C ASN A 206 18.29 14.18 -4.67
N ARG A 207 17.69 14.96 -3.78
CA ARG A 207 16.45 15.70 -4.03
C ARG A 207 16.76 17.20 -4.05
N THR A 208 16.26 17.91 -5.07
CA THR A 208 16.32 19.37 -5.19
C THR A 208 14.92 19.95 -5.12
N ILE A 209 14.64 20.81 -4.12
CA ILE A 209 13.38 21.56 -4.02
C ILE A 209 13.38 22.65 -5.11
N SER A 210 12.23 22.86 -5.76
CA SER A 210 12.06 23.97 -6.70
C SER A 210 12.06 25.33 -5.99
N ASP A 211 12.35 26.41 -6.73
CA ASP A 211 12.32 27.76 -6.19
C ASP A 211 10.93 28.13 -5.68
N GLU A 212 9.87 27.73 -6.39
CA GLU A 212 8.47 27.92 -5.96
C GLU A 212 8.18 27.30 -4.60
N ASN A 213 8.60 26.03 -4.39
CA ASN A 213 8.38 25.34 -3.12
C ASN A 213 9.29 25.87 -2.01
N MET A 214 10.50 26.31 -2.36
CA MET A 214 11.40 26.98 -1.43
C MET A 214 10.82 28.34 -0.95
N GLU A 215 10.17 29.09 -1.83
CA GLU A 215 9.50 30.32 -1.45
C GLU A 215 8.36 30.06 -0.43
N LYS A 216 7.58 28.98 -0.62
CA LYS A 216 6.56 28.56 0.36
C LYS A 216 7.18 28.22 1.72
N VAL A 217 8.32 27.51 1.73
CA VAL A 217 9.07 27.22 2.96
C VAL A 217 9.53 28.50 3.65
N VAL A 218 10.17 29.43 2.91
CA VAL A 218 10.65 30.70 3.46
C VAL A 218 9.50 31.53 4.01
N ASN A 219 8.37 31.59 3.31
CA ASN A 219 7.19 32.30 3.77
C ASN A 219 6.62 31.70 5.07
N SER A 220 6.61 30.38 5.19
CA SER A 220 6.24 29.70 6.44
C SER A 220 7.21 30.04 7.57
N LEU A 221 8.52 30.00 7.33
CA LEU A 221 9.54 30.32 8.34
C LEU A 221 9.49 31.76 8.82
N ARG A 222 9.04 32.70 7.98
CA ARG A 222 8.86 34.13 8.39
C ARG A 222 7.80 34.30 9.48
N THR A 223 6.82 33.39 9.58
CA THR A 223 5.78 33.40 10.62
C THR A 223 6.27 32.85 11.96
N TYR A 224 7.44 32.17 12.00
CA TYR A 224 7.99 31.54 13.20
C TYR A 224 8.70 32.58 14.07
N GLN A 225 8.80 32.32 15.36
CA GLN A 225 9.69 33.07 16.25
C GLN A 225 11.16 32.81 15.90
N THR A 226 12.05 33.69 16.35
CA THR A 226 13.47 33.64 15.94
C THR A 226 14.13 32.30 16.27
N GLU A 227 13.76 31.68 17.42
CA GLU A 227 14.30 30.42 17.90
C GLU A 227 13.95 29.23 16.99
N ASP A 228 12.80 29.29 16.34
CA ASP A 228 12.29 28.24 15.45
C ASP A 228 12.74 28.41 13.99
N ARG A 229 13.37 29.55 13.64
CA ARG A 229 13.82 29.82 12.29
C ARG A 229 15.13 29.11 11.99
N PHE A 230 15.25 28.60 10.76
CA PHE A 230 16.48 28.03 10.22
C PHE A 230 16.74 28.51 8.79
N LYS A 231 17.96 28.30 8.28
CA LYS A 231 18.31 28.58 6.89
C LYS A 231 18.00 27.35 6.03
N PRO A 232 16.99 27.39 5.15
CA PRO A 232 16.60 26.25 4.36
C PRO A 232 17.62 25.93 3.24
N ASN A 233 17.79 24.65 2.92
CA ASN A 233 18.65 24.17 1.85
C ASN A 233 17.80 23.61 0.70
N HIS A 234 18.14 23.93 -0.57
CA HIS A 234 17.47 23.39 -1.75
C HIS A 234 17.71 21.88 -1.91
N ASN A 235 18.93 21.42 -1.58
CA ASN A 235 19.34 20.05 -1.80
C ASN A 235 19.34 19.26 -0.49
N ALA A 236 18.79 18.04 -0.56
CA ALA A 236 18.98 17.01 0.43
C ALA A 236 19.56 15.76 -0.24
N TYR A 237 20.44 15.09 0.48
CA TYR A 237 21.16 13.91 0.02
C TYR A 237 20.85 12.74 0.94
N SER A 238 20.64 11.56 0.37
CA SER A 238 20.46 10.33 1.14
C SER A 238 21.28 9.21 0.54
N GLY A 239 21.97 8.46 1.37
CA GLY A 239 22.76 7.30 0.98
C GLY A 239 22.37 6.07 1.77
N THR A 240 22.50 4.90 1.16
CA THR A 240 22.25 3.62 1.82
C THR A 240 23.30 2.60 1.45
N PHE A 241 23.62 1.73 2.40
CA PHE A 241 24.35 0.49 2.18
C PHE A 241 23.50 -0.68 2.68
N TYR A 242 23.37 -1.72 1.88
CA TYR A 242 22.62 -2.92 2.20
C TYR A 242 23.32 -4.18 1.73
N ASN A 243 23.00 -5.28 2.39
CA ASN A 243 23.53 -6.59 2.02
C ASN A 243 22.53 -7.69 2.41
N THR A 244 22.38 -8.67 1.54
CA THR A 244 21.76 -9.96 1.88
C THR A 244 22.86 -11.01 1.99
N LEU A 245 23.00 -11.60 3.19
CA LEU A 245 23.84 -12.76 3.43
C LEU A 245 22.95 -13.99 3.48
N THR A 246 23.22 -14.98 2.65
CA THR A 246 22.50 -16.27 2.67
C THR A 246 23.50 -17.41 2.87
N TYR A 247 23.22 -18.21 3.89
CA TYR A 247 23.99 -19.43 4.17
C TYR A 247 23.03 -20.57 4.58
N LYS A 248 22.97 -21.61 3.76
CA LYS A 248 22.06 -22.75 3.98
C LYS A 248 20.59 -22.24 4.18
N SER A 249 20.06 -22.49 5.36
CA SER A 249 18.67 -22.16 5.75
C SER A 249 18.53 -20.77 6.37
N ILE A 250 19.61 -19.98 6.45
CA ILE A 250 19.63 -18.66 7.06
C ILE A 250 19.79 -17.60 5.98
N SER A 251 18.98 -16.56 6.03
CA SER A 251 19.14 -15.35 5.24
C SER A 251 19.06 -14.14 6.15
N LEU A 252 20.07 -13.28 6.09
CA LEU A 252 20.16 -12.03 6.85
C LEU A 252 20.24 -10.87 5.86
N TYR A 253 19.22 -10.03 5.86
CA TYR A 253 19.24 -8.73 5.21
C TYR A 253 19.57 -7.64 6.22
N THR A 254 20.44 -6.71 5.87
CA THR A 254 20.76 -5.53 6.66
C THR A 254 20.82 -4.31 5.75
N GLU A 255 20.29 -3.18 6.22
CA GLU A 255 20.35 -1.91 5.50
C GLU A 255 20.52 -0.75 6.49
N VAL A 256 21.48 0.14 6.18
CA VAL A 256 21.71 1.38 6.91
C VAL A 256 21.56 2.54 5.93
N ALA A 257 20.71 3.49 6.26
CA ALA A 257 20.50 4.68 5.45
C ALA A 257 20.74 5.95 6.27
N LEU A 258 21.38 6.93 5.66
CA LEU A 258 21.65 8.25 6.23
C LEU A 258 21.11 9.33 5.30
N LYS A 259 20.61 10.42 5.89
CA LYS A 259 20.10 11.58 5.17
C LYS A 259 20.75 12.84 5.74
N SER A 260 21.22 13.75 4.87
CA SER A 260 21.71 15.07 5.25
C SER A 260 20.60 15.89 5.93
N ASN A 261 20.95 17.06 6.44
CA ASN A 261 19.93 18.01 6.91
C ASN A 261 18.89 18.26 5.82
N ASP A 262 17.64 17.95 6.15
CA ASP A 262 16.49 18.03 5.26
C ASP A 262 15.31 18.72 5.95
N ILE A 263 14.52 19.43 5.17
CA ILE A 263 13.32 20.13 5.62
C ILE A 263 12.14 19.16 5.56
N PHE A 264 11.40 19.05 6.65
CA PHE A 264 10.17 18.27 6.71
C PHE A 264 9.15 18.91 7.65
N TYR A 265 7.88 18.60 7.45
CA TYR A 265 6.82 19.02 8.34
C TYR A 265 6.67 18.02 9.49
N ASN A 266 6.80 18.50 10.72
CA ASN A 266 6.55 17.73 11.94
C ASN A 266 5.17 18.11 12.50
N PRO A 267 4.15 17.21 12.39
CA PRO A 267 2.79 17.53 12.83
C PRO A 267 2.62 17.56 14.36
N PHE A 268 3.59 17.07 15.13
CA PHE A 268 3.55 17.00 16.58
C PHE A 268 4.42 18.06 17.27
N ALA A 269 5.23 18.79 16.50
CA ALA A 269 6.08 19.83 17.07
C ALA A 269 5.29 21.09 17.40
N GLU A 270 5.50 21.64 18.59
CA GLU A 270 4.94 22.91 19.00
C GLU A 270 5.63 24.04 18.23
N LYS A 271 4.85 24.95 17.69
CA LYS A 271 5.28 26.16 17.02
C LYS A 271 4.96 27.35 17.90
N ALA A 272 5.97 28.09 18.33
CA ALA A 272 5.80 29.35 19.01
C ALA A 272 5.38 30.44 18.01
N GLU A 273 4.26 31.10 18.26
CA GLU A 273 3.72 32.23 17.48
C GLU A 273 3.71 33.51 18.29
N LEU A 274 3.53 34.65 17.62
CA LEU A 274 3.51 35.98 18.27
C LEU A 274 2.38 36.09 19.32
N PHE A 275 1.29 35.34 19.17
CA PHE A 275 0.12 35.38 20.05
C PHE A 275 -0.33 33.97 20.49
N GLY A 276 0.61 33.16 20.95
CA GLY A 276 0.31 31.82 21.44
C GLY A 276 1.20 30.73 20.85
N SER A 277 0.76 29.49 20.89
CA SER A 277 1.42 28.35 20.25
C SER A 277 0.43 27.59 19.38
N SER A 278 0.92 26.98 18.32
CA SER A 278 0.17 26.02 17.49
C SER A 278 0.96 24.73 17.32
N ILE A 279 0.26 23.64 16.96
CA ILE A 279 0.89 22.34 16.72
C ILE A 279 1.15 22.19 15.22
N GLY A 280 2.35 21.72 14.90
CA GLY A 280 2.83 21.47 13.55
C GLY A 280 3.71 22.59 13.00
N LYS A 281 4.97 22.24 12.68
CA LYS A 281 5.95 23.16 12.08
C LYS A 281 6.90 22.45 11.12
N LEU A 282 7.55 23.25 10.25
CA LEU A 282 8.70 22.80 9.49
C LEU A 282 9.92 22.73 10.42
N GLU A 283 10.65 21.63 10.32
CA GLU A 283 11.94 21.42 10.99
C GLU A 283 13.00 21.06 9.95
N GLN A 284 14.28 21.25 10.31
CA GLN A 284 15.41 20.82 9.49
C GLN A 284 16.35 19.98 10.34
N LYS A 285 16.44 18.67 10.04
CA LYS A 285 17.26 17.71 10.77
C LYS A 285 17.88 16.70 9.82
N PRO A 286 19.05 16.11 10.18
CA PRO A 286 19.56 14.90 9.52
C PRO A 286 18.67 13.72 9.91
N GLY A 287 18.73 12.66 9.13
CA GLY A 287 17.98 11.45 9.42
C GLY A 287 18.80 10.18 9.30
N SER A 288 18.39 9.14 10.00
CA SER A 288 19.00 7.82 9.94
C SER A 288 17.98 6.69 10.02
N VAL A 289 18.27 5.58 9.33
CA VAL A 289 17.50 4.33 9.43
C VAL A 289 18.47 3.16 9.55
N LEU A 290 18.15 2.27 10.47
CA LEU A 290 18.72 0.93 10.56
C LEU A 290 17.57 -0.07 10.36
N TYR A 291 17.71 -0.97 9.40
CA TYR A 291 16.77 -2.07 9.17
C TYR A 291 17.50 -3.39 9.07
N GLY A 292 16.96 -4.43 9.68
CA GLY A 292 17.46 -5.79 9.60
C GLY A 292 16.32 -6.81 9.54
N SER A 293 16.51 -7.87 8.75
CA SER A 293 15.58 -9.00 8.64
C SER A 293 16.38 -10.30 8.63
N LEU A 294 16.16 -11.15 9.63
CA LEU A 294 16.73 -12.48 9.75
C LEU A 294 15.66 -13.53 9.49
N SER A 295 15.86 -14.35 8.49
CA SER A 295 14.98 -15.47 8.16
C SER A 295 15.70 -16.80 8.33
N TYR A 296 15.03 -17.75 8.97
CA TYR A 296 15.43 -19.14 9.09
C TYR A 296 14.33 -20.05 8.60
N ALA A 297 14.64 -20.96 7.68
CA ALA A 297 13.67 -21.93 7.16
C ALA A 297 14.32 -23.30 7.05
N SER A 298 13.92 -24.23 7.89
CA SER A 298 14.41 -25.61 7.86
C SER A 298 13.31 -26.61 8.19
N GLY A 299 13.07 -27.54 7.27
CA GLY A 299 12.14 -28.65 7.45
C GLY A 299 10.73 -28.20 7.86
N LYS A 300 10.46 -28.20 9.17
CA LYS A 300 9.14 -27.90 9.74
C LYS A 300 9.03 -26.50 10.34
N LEU A 301 10.16 -25.81 10.55
CA LEU A 301 10.23 -24.51 11.22
C LEU A 301 10.60 -23.40 10.23
N GLY A 302 9.80 -22.35 10.19
CA GLY A 302 10.14 -21.06 9.58
C GLY A 302 10.05 -19.96 10.63
N VAL A 303 11.07 -19.11 10.71
CA VAL A 303 11.12 -17.96 11.61
C VAL A 303 11.64 -16.77 10.83
N THR A 304 11.00 -15.62 10.98
CA THR A 304 11.49 -14.32 10.52
C THR A 304 11.50 -13.35 11.69
N ALA A 305 12.61 -12.68 11.91
CA ALA A 305 12.72 -11.62 12.91
C ALA A 305 13.20 -10.35 12.22
N GLU A 306 12.51 -9.25 12.44
CA GLU A 306 12.85 -7.95 11.84
C GLU A 306 12.98 -6.89 12.91
N LEU A 307 13.89 -5.94 12.64
CA LEU A 307 14.18 -4.78 13.46
C LEU A 307 14.23 -3.55 12.57
N LYS A 308 13.61 -2.45 13.01
CA LYS A 308 13.75 -1.15 12.35
C LYS A 308 13.89 -0.06 13.41
N ARG A 309 14.89 0.81 13.24
CA ARG A 309 15.01 2.07 13.97
C ARG A 309 15.05 3.20 12.95
N THR A 310 14.17 4.16 13.09
CA THR A 310 14.13 5.36 12.26
C THR A 310 14.27 6.60 13.12
N GLU A 311 14.94 7.62 12.59
CA GLU A 311 15.07 8.93 13.25
C GLU A 311 15.05 10.02 12.18
N SER A 312 14.04 10.89 12.23
CA SER A 312 13.86 12.04 11.33
C SER A 312 14.06 11.72 9.83
N PHE A 313 13.60 10.55 9.37
CA PHE A 313 13.86 10.05 8.02
C PHE A 313 12.69 10.25 7.05
N ASN A 314 11.91 11.30 7.24
CA ASN A 314 10.91 11.74 6.25
C ASN A 314 11.65 12.28 5.01
N PHE A 315 11.35 11.74 3.81
CA PHE A 315 11.97 12.19 2.57
C PHE A 315 10.91 12.40 1.50
N ARG A 316 10.64 13.68 1.19
CA ARG A 316 9.58 14.12 0.26
C ARG A 316 10.13 15.02 -0.82
N ILE A 317 9.45 15.02 -1.98
CA ILE A 317 9.79 15.90 -3.10
C ILE A 317 9.54 17.38 -2.75
N ASP A 318 8.53 17.64 -1.93
CA ASP A 318 8.18 18.96 -1.40
C ASP A 318 7.91 18.83 0.12
N PRO A 319 8.65 19.55 0.98
CA PRO A 319 8.50 19.45 2.43
C PRO A 319 7.16 19.97 2.97
N ASN A 320 6.39 20.72 2.18
CA ASN A 320 5.06 21.19 2.57
C ASN A 320 3.97 20.12 2.39
N LEU A 321 4.28 18.98 1.73
CA LEU A 321 3.37 17.88 1.56
C LEU A 321 3.33 17.00 2.81
N GLN A 322 2.16 16.45 3.07
CA GLN A 322 1.89 15.61 4.25
C GLN A 322 1.28 14.27 3.86
N LEU A 323 1.20 13.36 4.82
CA LEU A 323 0.65 12.02 4.67
C LEU A 323 1.35 11.24 3.55
N ILE A 324 0.59 10.70 2.61
CA ILE A 324 1.09 9.86 1.51
C ILE A 324 1.59 10.65 0.29
N ARG A 325 1.48 12.00 0.30
CA ARG A 325 1.81 12.83 -0.87
C ARG A 325 3.32 13.10 -0.95
N GLY A 326 3.87 12.99 -2.14
CA GLY A 326 5.24 13.37 -2.46
C GLY A 326 6.32 12.52 -1.80
N LEU A 327 6.00 11.33 -1.27
CA LEU A 327 6.97 10.41 -0.67
C LEU A 327 7.97 9.92 -1.72
N ILE A 328 9.26 10.10 -1.45
CA ILE A 328 10.38 9.57 -2.24
C ILE A 328 10.76 8.19 -1.74
N ASN A 329 10.75 8.00 -0.43
CA ASN A 329 11.10 6.78 0.26
C ASN A 329 9.86 6.04 0.79
N PHE A 330 10.08 4.84 1.30
CA PHE A 330 9.03 4.05 1.93
C PHE A 330 9.57 3.36 3.19
N LEU A 331 9.04 3.77 4.35
CA LEU A 331 9.36 3.19 5.65
C LEU A 331 8.26 2.19 6.03
N VAL A 332 8.49 0.91 5.77
CA VAL A 332 7.51 -0.15 6.05
C VAL A 332 7.26 -0.23 7.56
N PRO A 333 6.00 -0.20 8.04
CA PRO A 333 5.70 -0.55 9.42
C PRO A 333 5.96 -2.03 9.65
N LEU A 334 6.61 -2.37 10.75
CA LEU A 334 6.88 -3.76 11.11
C LEU A 334 5.70 -4.34 11.87
N ASN A 335 4.76 -4.91 11.15
CA ASN A 335 3.61 -5.62 11.69
C ASN A 335 3.16 -6.73 10.76
N ARG A 336 2.40 -7.69 11.29
CA ARG A 336 1.72 -8.68 10.47
C ARG A 336 0.69 -8.02 9.54
N GLN A 337 0.66 -8.44 8.28
CA GLN A 337 -0.41 -8.08 7.35
C GLN A 337 -1.62 -8.97 7.63
N ASN A 338 -2.57 -8.47 8.40
CA ASN A 338 -3.80 -9.17 8.76
C ASN A 338 -4.80 -9.11 7.60
N THR A 339 -5.42 -10.25 7.24
CA THR A 339 -6.38 -10.37 6.12
C THR A 339 -7.82 -10.50 6.57
N TYR A 340 -8.06 -10.88 7.83
CA TYR A 340 -9.39 -10.99 8.41
C TYR A 340 -9.94 -9.60 8.78
N ARG A 341 -11.24 -9.39 8.56
CA ARG A 341 -11.86 -8.06 8.62
C ARG A 341 -11.65 -7.32 9.95
N LEU A 342 -11.84 -7.99 11.07
CA LEU A 342 -11.72 -7.36 12.38
C LEU A 342 -10.26 -7.32 12.88
N THR A 343 -9.44 -8.32 12.57
CA THR A 343 -8.01 -8.29 12.93
C THR A 343 -7.22 -7.24 12.14
N ALA A 344 -7.69 -6.85 10.93
CA ALA A 344 -7.09 -5.81 10.11
C ALA A 344 -7.62 -4.40 10.42
N ARG A 345 -8.56 -4.24 11.37
CA ARG A 345 -9.21 -2.95 11.61
C ARG A 345 -8.24 -1.88 12.12
N TYR A 346 -7.29 -2.24 12.94
CA TYR A 346 -6.26 -1.35 13.46
C TYR A 346 -4.89 -1.83 13.00
N SER A 347 -4.32 -1.13 12.04
CA SER A 347 -3.00 -1.44 11.49
C SER A 347 -2.11 -0.20 11.57
N PRO A 348 -0.84 -0.34 11.96
CA PRO A 348 0.06 0.81 12.01
C PRO A 348 0.32 1.33 10.60
N ALA A 349 0.31 2.65 10.44
CA ALA A 349 0.70 3.32 9.21
C ALA A 349 2.24 3.38 9.10
N ALA A 350 2.75 3.37 7.86
CA ALA A 350 4.08 3.87 7.60
C ALA A 350 4.07 5.38 7.86
N GLN A 351 4.72 5.83 8.91
CA GLN A 351 4.77 7.24 9.28
C GLN A 351 6.19 7.77 9.30
N ASP A 352 6.29 9.08 9.15
CA ASP A 352 7.52 9.85 9.24
C ASP A 352 8.02 10.02 10.69
N ILE A 353 7.52 9.19 11.61
CA ILE A 353 7.81 9.26 13.03
C ILE A 353 9.14 8.59 13.32
N SER A 354 9.91 9.18 14.23
CA SER A 354 11.07 8.51 14.82
C SER A 354 10.58 7.36 15.69
N GLU A 355 10.92 6.12 15.29
CA GLU A 355 10.40 4.91 15.94
C GLU A 355 11.42 3.77 16.02
N MET A 356 11.19 2.89 16.98
CA MET A 356 11.83 1.59 17.12
C MET A 356 10.78 0.50 17.00
N ALA A 357 10.98 -0.44 16.09
CA ALA A 357 10.02 -1.47 15.76
C ALA A 357 10.67 -2.86 15.71
N TYR A 358 9.94 -3.86 16.21
CA TYR A 358 10.35 -5.27 16.18
C TYR A 358 9.18 -6.11 15.70
N VAL A 359 9.47 -7.11 14.86
CA VAL A 359 8.51 -8.17 14.54
C VAL A 359 9.20 -9.52 14.58
N ILE A 360 8.53 -10.52 15.13
CA ILE A 360 8.94 -11.92 15.08
C ILE A 360 7.74 -12.71 14.58
N ASP A 361 7.92 -13.42 13.47
CA ASP A 361 6.95 -14.36 12.93
C ASP A 361 7.55 -15.76 12.95
N ALA A 362 6.87 -16.69 13.59
CA ALA A 362 7.30 -18.08 13.70
C ALA A 362 6.18 -19.01 13.27
N LYS A 363 6.48 -19.97 12.38
CA LYS A 363 5.54 -20.99 11.93
C LYS A 363 6.15 -22.36 12.05
N TYR A 364 5.44 -23.27 12.75
CA TYR A 364 5.84 -24.64 12.92
C TYR A 364 4.82 -25.62 12.31
N LYS A 365 5.29 -26.53 11.50
CA LYS A 365 4.50 -27.57 10.84
C LYS A 365 4.64 -28.88 11.60
N PHE A 366 3.69 -29.18 12.49
CA PHE A 366 3.69 -30.43 13.26
C PHE A 366 3.53 -31.67 12.36
N SER A 367 2.64 -31.55 11.35
CA SER A 367 2.37 -32.61 10.37
C SER A 367 1.97 -31.99 9.03
N LYS A 368 1.68 -32.84 8.02
CA LYS A 368 1.09 -32.38 6.74
C LYS A 368 -0.29 -31.73 6.95
N ALA A 369 -0.97 -32.10 8.03
CA ALA A 369 -2.31 -31.60 8.36
C ALA A 369 -2.31 -30.40 9.31
N LEU A 370 -1.35 -30.29 10.23
CA LEU A 370 -1.38 -29.30 11.32
C LEU A 370 -0.17 -28.39 11.26
N SER A 371 -0.42 -27.07 11.23
CA SER A 371 0.58 -26.03 11.44
C SER A 371 0.10 -24.96 12.43
N VAL A 372 1.03 -24.39 13.18
CA VAL A 372 0.79 -23.32 14.15
C VAL A 372 1.72 -22.16 13.79
N GLY A 373 1.18 -20.95 13.83
CA GLY A 373 1.89 -19.69 13.63
C GLY A 373 1.74 -18.80 14.86
N VAL A 374 2.78 -18.05 15.18
CA VAL A 374 2.79 -16.99 16.19
C VAL A 374 3.47 -15.77 15.60
N ASN A 375 2.87 -14.61 15.78
CA ASN A 375 3.48 -13.34 15.45
C ASN A 375 3.49 -12.44 16.68
N TYR A 376 4.59 -11.73 16.86
CA TYR A 376 4.78 -10.70 17.85
C TYR A 376 5.28 -9.43 17.17
N SER A 377 4.60 -8.30 17.37
CA SER A 377 5.01 -7.00 16.84
C SER A 377 4.96 -5.95 17.95
N ASP A 378 5.98 -5.09 18.05
CA ASP A 378 6.01 -3.97 19.01
C ASP A 378 6.66 -2.75 18.34
N ILE A 379 5.97 -1.62 18.32
CA ILE A 379 6.41 -0.35 17.76
C ILE A 379 6.28 0.72 18.83
N LYS A 380 7.36 1.47 19.06
CA LYS A 380 7.44 2.58 20.02
C LYS A 380 8.13 3.77 19.37
N THR A 381 7.80 4.96 19.87
CA THR A 381 8.63 6.15 19.61
C THR A 381 10.01 5.97 20.25
N LEU A 382 11.01 6.77 19.86
CA LEU A 382 12.37 6.67 20.44
C LEU A 382 12.41 7.08 21.93
N ASP A 383 11.47 7.88 22.39
CA ASP A 383 11.26 8.25 23.81
C ASP A 383 10.42 7.23 24.60
N GLY A 384 10.03 6.10 23.96
CA GLY A 384 9.44 4.94 24.61
C GLY A 384 7.90 4.87 24.62
N ASN A 385 7.20 5.86 24.03
CA ASN A 385 5.74 5.82 23.96
C ASN A 385 5.28 4.71 23.02
N ARG A 386 4.33 3.89 23.47
CA ARG A 386 3.81 2.76 22.68
C ARG A 386 2.92 3.24 21.55
N LEU A 387 3.27 2.84 20.33
CA LEU A 387 2.49 3.12 19.13
C LEU A 387 1.62 1.93 18.72
N PHE A 388 2.22 0.74 18.71
CA PHE A 388 1.54 -0.50 18.31
C PHE A 388 2.13 -1.68 19.07
N HIS A 389 1.27 -2.62 19.44
CA HIS A 389 1.69 -3.89 20.00
C HIS A 389 0.70 -4.98 19.60
N GLU A 390 1.18 -6.06 19.04
CA GLU A 390 0.36 -7.19 18.61
C GLU A 390 0.98 -8.52 19.03
N VAL A 391 0.13 -9.39 19.58
CA VAL A 391 0.38 -10.82 19.67
C VAL A 391 -0.70 -11.54 18.89
N PHE A 392 -0.30 -12.27 17.87
CA PHE A 392 -1.21 -13.01 17.02
C PHE A 392 -0.85 -14.49 17.01
N THR A 393 -1.84 -15.35 17.16
CA THR A 393 -1.67 -16.80 17.05
C THR A 393 -2.61 -17.37 16.01
N GLU A 394 -2.17 -18.40 15.30
CA GLU A 394 -2.95 -19.06 14.25
C GLU A 394 -2.69 -20.55 14.21
N ILE A 395 -3.73 -21.34 14.15
CA ILE A 395 -3.70 -22.78 13.95
C ILE A 395 -4.39 -23.09 12.63
N ILE A 396 -3.70 -23.82 11.75
CA ILE A 396 -4.26 -24.28 10.48
C ILE A 396 -4.30 -25.81 10.50
N TYR A 397 -5.49 -26.37 10.36
CA TYR A 397 -5.72 -27.81 10.28
C TYR A 397 -6.37 -28.18 8.94
N LYS A 398 -5.78 -29.15 8.24
CA LYS A 398 -6.25 -29.64 6.93
C LYS A 398 -6.55 -31.13 7.01
N TYR A 399 -7.73 -31.55 6.56
CA TYR A 399 -8.11 -32.93 6.55
C TYR A 399 -8.54 -33.43 5.16
N LYS A 400 -7.88 -34.46 4.65
CA LYS A 400 -8.18 -35.18 3.39
C LYS A 400 -8.48 -34.25 2.19
N ARG A 401 -7.84 -33.07 2.09
CA ARG A 401 -8.11 -32.05 1.05
C ARG A 401 -9.57 -31.57 0.99
N LYS A 402 -10.44 -32.01 1.90
CA LYS A 402 -11.86 -31.62 1.98
C LYS A 402 -12.08 -30.48 2.97
N TRP A 403 -11.38 -30.50 4.11
CA TRP A 403 -11.52 -29.52 5.18
C TRP A 403 -10.26 -28.72 5.36
N GLN A 404 -10.41 -27.44 5.55
CA GLN A 404 -9.40 -26.59 6.15
C GLN A 404 -10.07 -25.75 7.24
N LEU A 405 -9.55 -25.86 8.44
CA LEU A 405 -9.89 -25.01 9.57
C LEU A 405 -8.71 -24.09 9.82
N THR A 406 -8.96 -22.78 9.89
CA THR A 406 -8.01 -21.78 10.39
C THR A 406 -8.65 -21.09 11.57
N SER A 407 -7.97 -21.05 12.71
CA SER A 407 -8.47 -20.39 13.91
C SER A 407 -7.33 -19.72 14.64
N GLY A 408 -7.61 -18.64 15.31
CA GLY A 408 -6.60 -17.90 16.05
C GLY A 408 -7.18 -16.82 16.92
N ILE A 409 -6.28 -16.08 17.56
CA ILE A 409 -6.62 -14.95 18.42
C ILE A 409 -5.56 -13.86 18.27
N GLN A 410 -6.02 -12.62 18.23
CA GLN A 410 -5.20 -11.42 18.23
C GLN A 410 -5.41 -10.67 19.55
N PHE A 411 -4.31 -10.24 20.16
CA PHE A 411 -4.27 -9.24 21.22
C PHE A 411 -3.54 -8.02 20.65
N LEU A 412 -4.17 -6.85 20.71
CA LEU A 412 -3.65 -5.67 20.05
C LEU A 412 -3.78 -4.44 20.94
N THR A 413 -2.76 -3.58 20.92
CA THR A 413 -2.79 -2.20 21.42
C THR A 413 -2.39 -1.26 20.29
N TYR A 414 -3.19 -0.21 20.05
CA TYR A 414 -3.02 0.71 18.95
C TYR A 414 -3.18 2.16 19.41
N ASN A 415 -2.26 3.02 19.03
CA ASN A 415 -2.27 4.43 19.35
C ASN A 415 -2.97 5.24 18.25
N GLN A 416 -4.28 5.48 18.42
CA GLN A 416 -5.06 6.26 17.46
C GLN A 416 -4.78 7.77 17.52
N GLU A 417 -4.22 8.28 18.62
CA GLU A 417 -3.82 9.67 18.71
C GLU A 417 -2.73 10.00 17.67
N VAL A 418 -1.73 9.13 17.57
CA VAL A 418 -0.63 9.28 16.62
C VAL A 418 -1.03 8.85 15.21
N TYR A 419 -1.60 7.64 15.04
CA TYR A 419 -1.88 7.10 13.72
C TYR A 419 -3.09 7.70 13.01
N GLU A 420 -4.03 8.24 13.77
CA GLU A 420 -5.26 8.85 13.23
C GLU A 420 -5.34 10.36 13.49
N MET A 421 -4.29 10.96 14.09
CA MET A 421 -4.21 12.39 14.44
C MET A 421 -5.40 12.85 15.29
N LYS A 422 -5.85 12.02 16.22
CA LYS A 422 -6.93 12.32 17.17
C LYS A 422 -6.34 12.79 18.48
N SER A 423 -6.77 13.95 19.00
CA SER A 423 -6.31 14.49 20.28
C SER A 423 -7.05 13.84 21.44
N GLU A 424 -6.34 13.60 22.56
CA GLU A 424 -6.90 13.21 23.86
C GLU A 424 -7.74 11.92 23.83
N VAL A 425 -7.34 10.94 23.00
CA VAL A 425 -8.03 9.65 22.90
C VAL A 425 -7.20 8.52 23.53
N PRO A 426 -7.84 7.56 24.21
CA PRO A 426 -7.13 6.46 24.81
C PRO A 426 -6.54 5.51 23.77
N LEU A 427 -5.50 4.75 24.17
CA LEU A 427 -5.02 3.63 23.38
C LEU A 427 -6.14 2.61 23.16
N VAL A 428 -6.35 2.20 21.92
CA VAL A 428 -7.28 1.11 21.59
C VAL A 428 -6.66 -0.21 22.01
N LYS A 429 -7.39 -1.02 22.77
CA LYS A 429 -7.00 -2.37 23.16
C LYS A 429 -8.06 -3.34 22.66
N THR A 430 -7.65 -4.36 21.91
CA THR A 430 -8.59 -5.35 21.38
C THR A 430 -8.16 -6.78 21.68
N ILE A 431 -9.17 -7.65 21.80
CA ILE A 431 -9.03 -9.11 21.78
C ILE A 431 -9.94 -9.62 20.69
N THR A 432 -9.35 -10.30 19.68
CA THR A 432 -10.08 -10.72 18.48
C THR A 432 -9.85 -12.20 18.18
N PRO A 433 -10.63 -13.14 18.77
CA PRO A 433 -10.68 -14.51 18.31
C PRO A 433 -11.39 -14.61 16.94
N TYR A 434 -10.96 -15.57 16.14
CA TYR A 434 -11.59 -15.87 14.85
C TYR A 434 -11.51 -17.36 14.49
N ILE A 435 -12.43 -17.74 13.60
CA ILE A 435 -12.49 -19.08 13.01
C ILE A 435 -12.89 -18.97 11.55
N ASP A 436 -12.23 -19.70 10.68
CA ASP A 436 -12.46 -19.79 9.24
C ASP A 436 -12.44 -21.26 8.81
N VAL A 437 -13.53 -21.72 8.23
CA VAL A 437 -13.71 -23.10 7.81
C VAL A 437 -13.98 -23.14 6.31
N LEU A 438 -13.12 -23.81 5.57
CA LEU A 438 -13.35 -24.14 4.16
C LEU A 438 -13.72 -25.62 4.05
N TYR A 439 -14.87 -25.91 3.44
CA TYR A 439 -15.32 -27.27 3.12
C TYR A 439 -15.54 -27.45 1.62
N LYS A 440 -14.91 -28.46 1.04
CA LYS A 440 -15.06 -28.84 -0.37
C LYS A 440 -16.05 -29.99 -0.50
N PHE A 441 -17.24 -29.73 -1.04
CA PHE A 441 -18.23 -30.75 -1.37
C PHE A 441 -17.73 -31.63 -2.50
N THR A 442 -17.22 -31.02 -3.56
CA THR A 442 -16.61 -31.61 -4.74
C THR A 442 -15.33 -30.87 -5.12
N PRO A 443 -14.54 -31.32 -6.08
CA PRO A 443 -13.40 -30.55 -6.60
C PRO A 443 -13.78 -29.16 -7.12
N SER A 444 -15.03 -28.98 -7.58
CA SER A 444 -15.53 -27.72 -8.16
C SER A 444 -16.45 -26.91 -7.24
N ARG A 445 -16.88 -27.44 -6.09
CA ARG A 445 -17.81 -26.75 -5.19
C ARG A 445 -17.26 -26.68 -3.79
N ALA A 446 -17.17 -25.49 -3.22
CA ALA A 446 -16.71 -25.27 -1.87
C ALA A 446 -17.55 -24.21 -1.16
N LEU A 447 -17.64 -24.35 0.17
CA LEU A 447 -18.22 -23.37 1.08
C LEU A 447 -17.12 -22.94 2.05
N ARG A 448 -16.93 -21.64 2.19
CA ARG A 448 -16.13 -21.02 3.24
C ARG A 448 -17.06 -20.29 4.20
N ALA A 449 -16.89 -20.52 5.48
CA ALA A 449 -17.59 -19.80 6.55
C ALA A 449 -16.56 -19.22 7.52
N GLU A 450 -16.70 -17.94 7.81
CA GLU A 450 -15.78 -17.20 8.69
C GLU A 450 -16.58 -16.50 9.78
N PHE A 451 -16.08 -16.52 11.01
CA PHE A 451 -16.62 -15.81 12.14
C PHE A 451 -15.51 -15.14 12.94
N GLN A 452 -15.72 -13.86 13.33
CA GLN A 452 -14.82 -13.09 14.14
C GLN A 452 -15.59 -12.33 15.23
N TYR A 453 -14.98 -12.19 16.40
CA TYR A 453 -15.48 -11.34 17.46
C TYR A 453 -14.35 -10.43 17.94
N MET A 454 -14.54 -9.13 17.96
CA MET A 454 -13.58 -8.16 18.50
C MET A 454 -14.17 -7.48 19.72
N LYS A 455 -13.51 -7.65 20.86
CA LYS A 455 -13.85 -6.91 22.08
C LYS A 455 -12.95 -5.70 22.23
N THR A 456 -13.55 -4.54 22.45
CA THR A 456 -12.89 -3.29 22.83
C THR A 456 -13.88 -2.35 23.51
N ASP A 457 -13.38 -1.50 24.41
CA ASP A 457 -14.16 -0.46 25.09
C ASP A 457 -13.86 0.94 24.52
N GLN A 458 -13.01 1.03 23.48
CA GLN A 458 -12.58 2.28 22.86
C GLN A 458 -13.10 2.39 21.42
N ASP A 459 -12.91 3.58 20.83
CA ASP A 459 -13.25 3.94 19.45
C ASP A 459 -14.72 3.64 19.10
N PHE A 460 -14.98 2.77 18.14
CA PHE A 460 -16.36 2.36 17.75
C PHE A 460 -16.96 1.26 18.66
N GLY A 461 -16.21 0.71 19.62
CA GLY A 461 -16.64 -0.39 20.48
C GLY A 461 -16.52 -1.77 19.84
N SER A 462 -17.19 -2.75 20.42
CA SER A 462 -17.06 -4.18 20.13
C SER A 462 -17.84 -4.61 18.89
N TRP A 463 -17.33 -5.61 18.15
CA TRP A 463 -17.85 -6.04 16.85
C TRP A 463 -17.98 -7.55 16.72
N LEU A 464 -19.01 -7.96 15.96
CA LEU A 464 -19.10 -9.30 15.34
C LEU A 464 -18.97 -9.19 13.83
N PHE A 465 -18.35 -10.18 13.21
CA PHE A 465 -18.29 -10.35 11.77
C PHE A 465 -18.56 -11.79 11.41
N GLY A 466 -19.39 -12.01 10.39
CA GLY A 466 -19.63 -13.30 9.79
C GLY A 466 -19.59 -13.22 8.27
N LEU A 467 -19.05 -14.27 7.62
CA LEU A 467 -19.00 -14.42 6.16
C LEU A 467 -19.38 -15.85 5.77
N ALA A 468 -20.15 -15.98 4.71
CA ALA A 468 -20.37 -17.22 3.97
C ALA A 468 -20.04 -16.97 2.50
N GLU A 469 -19.15 -17.79 1.93
CA GLU A 469 -18.77 -17.74 0.52
C GLU A 469 -18.96 -19.11 -0.11
N TYR A 470 -19.79 -19.21 -1.15
CA TYR A 470 -20.00 -20.42 -1.93
C TYR A 470 -19.39 -20.27 -3.31
N SER A 471 -18.46 -21.15 -3.64
CA SER A 471 -17.75 -21.15 -4.92
C SER A 471 -18.12 -22.34 -5.79
N ILE A 472 -18.34 -22.07 -7.08
CA ILE A 472 -18.57 -23.03 -8.15
C ILE A 472 -17.49 -22.81 -9.20
N ALA A 473 -16.38 -23.55 -9.05
CA ALA A 473 -15.27 -23.45 -9.99
C ALA A 473 -15.66 -23.96 -11.40
N PRO A 474 -15.15 -23.32 -12.46
CA PRO A 474 -14.16 -22.26 -12.43
C PRO A 474 -14.75 -20.84 -12.28
N SER A 475 -16.08 -20.65 -12.38
CA SER A 475 -16.66 -19.38 -12.81
C SER A 475 -17.34 -18.55 -11.74
N TRP A 476 -17.99 -19.12 -10.74
CA TRP A 476 -18.89 -18.37 -9.86
C TRP A 476 -18.47 -18.39 -8.40
N ILE A 477 -18.59 -17.20 -7.76
CA ILE A 477 -18.46 -17.03 -6.31
C ILE A 477 -19.61 -16.16 -5.82
N PHE A 478 -20.36 -16.68 -4.83
CA PHE A 478 -21.43 -16.00 -4.12
C PHE A 478 -20.95 -15.68 -2.71
N GLU A 479 -21.07 -14.44 -2.31
CA GLU A 479 -20.61 -13.92 -1.02
C GLU A 479 -21.77 -13.29 -0.25
N ALA A 480 -21.89 -13.63 1.03
CA ALA A 480 -22.75 -12.94 1.97
C ALA A 480 -21.98 -12.72 3.27
N SER A 481 -21.86 -11.48 3.71
CA SER A 481 -21.18 -11.16 4.97
C SER A 481 -21.91 -10.04 5.70
N ALA A 482 -21.69 -9.98 7.00
CA ALA A 482 -22.21 -8.90 7.81
C ALA A 482 -21.26 -8.58 8.97
N MET A 483 -21.10 -7.29 9.24
CA MET A 483 -20.45 -6.78 10.44
C MET A 483 -21.49 -6.11 11.32
N TYR A 484 -21.51 -6.41 12.62
CA TYR A 484 -22.47 -5.90 13.58
C TYR A 484 -21.77 -5.23 14.76
N ASN A 485 -22.12 -3.96 15.04
CA ASN A 485 -21.61 -3.26 16.21
C ASN A 485 -22.42 -3.67 17.45
N LEU A 486 -21.76 -4.39 18.38
CA LEU A 486 -22.40 -4.92 19.58
C LEU A 486 -22.54 -3.89 20.70
N ASP A 487 -21.56 -3.00 20.82
CA ASP A 487 -21.45 -2.03 21.92
C ASP A 487 -20.91 -0.71 21.35
N PRO A 488 -21.74 0.02 20.61
CA PRO A 488 -21.32 1.25 19.94
C PRO A 488 -20.95 2.33 20.95
N LYS A 489 -19.83 3.02 20.72
CA LYS A 489 -19.32 4.13 21.55
C LYS A 489 -19.38 5.48 20.82
N LYS A 490 -19.63 5.47 19.51
CA LYS A 490 -19.76 6.67 18.67
C LYS A 490 -21.21 6.89 18.25
N ALA A 491 -21.65 8.15 18.29
CA ALA A 491 -22.94 8.56 17.75
C ALA A 491 -22.90 8.63 16.21
N ASN A 492 -24.01 8.31 15.56
CA ASN A 492 -24.23 8.54 14.13
C ASN A 492 -24.51 10.04 13.84
N SER A 493 -24.75 10.38 12.56
CA SER A 493 -25.06 11.76 12.14
C SER A 493 -26.34 12.36 12.74
N LYS A 494 -27.18 11.53 13.36
CA LYS A 494 -28.39 11.95 14.09
C LYS A 494 -28.12 12.17 15.58
N GLY A 495 -26.88 12.01 16.04
CA GLY A 495 -26.51 12.08 17.45
C GLY A 495 -26.92 10.85 18.28
N LEU A 496 -27.30 9.74 17.63
CA LEU A 496 -27.76 8.53 18.28
C LEU A 496 -26.65 7.48 18.33
N ILE A 497 -26.50 6.82 19.48
CA ILE A 497 -25.61 5.66 19.67
C ILE A 497 -26.46 4.40 19.45
N GLU A 498 -26.33 3.79 18.27
CA GLU A 498 -27.18 2.67 17.84
C GLU A 498 -26.33 1.48 17.39
N LYS A 499 -26.82 0.28 17.73
CA LYS A 499 -26.28 -0.97 17.20
C LYS A 499 -26.62 -1.06 15.72
N THR A 500 -25.60 -1.10 14.87
CA THR A 500 -25.80 -1.05 13.42
C THR A 500 -25.25 -2.30 12.76
N LEU A 501 -26.02 -2.82 11.78
CA LEU A 501 -25.65 -3.93 10.92
C LEU A 501 -25.12 -3.40 9.58
N TYR A 502 -24.00 -3.95 9.14
CA TYR A 502 -23.31 -3.60 7.90
C TYR A 502 -23.25 -4.82 6.98
N PRO A 503 -24.31 -5.12 6.20
CA PRO A 503 -24.33 -6.27 5.31
C PRO A 503 -23.55 -6.01 4.03
N THR A 504 -23.01 -7.08 3.45
CA THR A 504 -22.45 -7.14 2.10
C THR A 504 -22.94 -8.39 1.40
N PHE A 505 -23.45 -8.23 0.18
CA PHE A 505 -23.81 -9.34 -0.70
C PHE A 505 -23.05 -9.19 -2.02
N GLY A 506 -22.41 -10.24 -2.46
CA GLY A 506 -21.52 -10.20 -3.61
C GLY A 506 -21.70 -11.37 -4.57
N LEU A 507 -21.51 -11.08 -5.85
CA LEU A 507 -21.44 -12.04 -6.93
C LEU A 507 -20.16 -11.77 -7.72
N VAL A 508 -19.33 -12.80 -7.91
CA VAL A 508 -18.16 -12.75 -8.77
C VAL A 508 -18.31 -13.77 -9.88
N PHE A 509 -18.05 -13.32 -11.09
CA PHE A 509 -17.96 -14.17 -12.28
C PHE A 509 -16.57 -14.15 -12.86
N LEU A 510 -16.01 -15.31 -13.11
CA LEU A 510 -14.68 -15.54 -13.69
C LEU A 510 -14.86 -16.23 -15.04
N ASN A 511 -14.23 -15.72 -16.08
CA ASN A 511 -14.18 -16.33 -17.41
C ASN A 511 -12.78 -16.13 -17.99
N ASP A 512 -11.94 -17.16 -17.93
CA ASP A 512 -10.53 -17.13 -18.33
C ASP A 512 -9.76 -15.94 -17.72
N ALA A 513 -9.39 -14.99 -18.55
CA ALA A 513 -8.66 -13.78 -18.16
C ALA A 513 -9.54 -12.62 -17.66
N GLN A 514 -10.86 -12.85 -17.51
CA GLN A 514 -11.83 -11.84 -17.14
C GLN A 514 -12.40 -12.12 -15.76
N ARG A 515 -12.52 -11.08 -14.95
CA ARG A 515 -13.16 -11.12 -13.64
C ARG A 515 -14.15 -9.96 -13.51
N TYR A 516 -15.39 -10.30 -13.23
CA TYR A 516 -16.46 -9.35 -12.96
C TYR A 516 -16.93 -9.51 -11.52
N SER A 517 -17.23 -8.42 -10.83
CA SER A 517 -17.89 -8.50 -9.54
C SER A 517 -18.94 -7.41 -9.38
N VAL A 518 -20.05 -7.77 -8.74
CA VAL A 518 -21.11 -6.85 -8.31
C VAL A 518 -21.33 -7.09 -6.83
N ARG A 519 -21.34 -6.04 -6.02
CA ARG A 519 -21.54 -6.13 -4.57
C ARG A 519 -22.45 -5.01 -4.08
N TYR A 520 -23.49 -5.35 -3.33
CA TYR A 520 -24.12 -4.41 -2.43
C TYR A 520 -23.27 -4.35 -1.15
N VAL A 521 -22.92 -3.16 -0.71
CA VAL A 521 -22.02 -2.96 0.44
C VAL A 521 -22.60 -1.89 1.34
N LYS A 522 -22.66 -2.21 2.64
CA LYS A 522 -22.80 -1.24 3.70
C LYS A 522 -21.56 -1.33 4.60
N GLN A 523 -20.80 -0.24 4.72
CA GLN A 523 -19.48 -0.23 5.36
C GLN A 523 -19.37 0.96 6.31
N VAL A 524 -18.84 0.70 7.53
CA VAL A 524 -18.51 1.75 8.48
C VAL A 524 -17.28 2.54 8.01
N GLU A 525 -17.22 3.82 8.34
CA GLU A 525 -16.01 4.64 8.18
C GLU A 525 -14.82 4.07 8.97
N GLY A 526 -13.61 4.37 8.54
CA GLY A 526 -12.41 3.98 9.26
C GLY A 526 -11.15 4.11 8.45
N ILE A 527 -10.01 3.90 9.10
CA ILE A 527 -8.72 3.85 8.42
C ILE A 527 -8.58 2.48 7.76
N VAL A 528 -8.30 2.48 6.47
CA VAL A 528 -7.98 1.28 5.68
C VAL A 528 -6.53 1.33 5.26
N CYS A 529 -5.80 0.27 5.58
CA CYS A 529 -4.37 0.17 5.28
C CYS A 529 -4.09 -0.93 4.25
N SER A 530 -3.17 -0.67 3.34
CA SER A 530 -2.64 -1.63 2.38
C SER A 530 -1.12 -1.49 2.31
N GLY A 531 -0.39 -2.57 2.68
CA GLY A 531 1.07 -2.55 2.67
C GLY A 531 1.70 -1.45 3.55
N GLY A 532 1.04 -1.08 4.67
CA GLY A 532 1.51 -0.04 5.58
C GLY A 532 1.16 1.39 5.18
N ILE A 533 0.47 1.57 4.07
CA ILE A 533 -0.07 2.87 3.65
C ILE A 533 -1.55 2.89 3.99
N CYS A 534 -1.94 3.90 4.73
CA CYS A 534 -3.29 4.02 5.26
C CYS A 534 -3.99 5.27 4.73
N ARG A 535 -5.29 5.17 4.53
CA ARG A 535 -6.14 6.32 4.24
C ARG A 535 -7.47 6.21 5.00
N LEU A 536 -8.10 7.36 5.23
CA LEU A 536 -9.47 7.39 5.71
C LEU A 536 -10.40 6.95 4.56
N GLU A 537 -11.22 5.93 4.82
CA GLU A 537 -12.37 5.56 3.99
C GLU A 537 -13.64 6.08 4.65
N PRO A 538 -14.43 6.91 3.97
CA PRO A 538 -15.74 7.33 4.49
C PRO A 538 -16.69 6.13 4.57
N ALA A 539 -17.74 6.28 5.35
CA ALA A 539 -18.82 5.30 5.37
C ALA A 539 -19.37 5.09 3.95
N PHE A 540 -19.62 3.84 3.58
CA PHE A 540 -20.13 3.51 2.27
C PHE A 540 -21.46 2.74 2.37
N SER A 541 -22.44 3.17 1.59
CA SER A 541 -23.68 2.44 1.32
C SER A 541 -23.99 2.51 -0.17
N GLY A 542 -24.16 1.35 -0.81
CA GLY A 542 -24.43 1.31 -2.24
C GLY A 542 -24.02 0.05 -2.96
N VAL A 543 -23.95 0.12 -4.29
CA VAL A 543 -23.53 -0.99 -5.15
C VAL A 543 -22.15 -0.68 -5.74
N ARG A 544 -21.24 -1.62 -5.62
CA ARG A 544 -19.90 -1.60 -6.25
C ARG A 544 -19.87 -2.60 -7.39
N PHE A 545 -19.40 -2.15 -8.53
CA PHE A 545 -19.07 -2.98 -9.69
C PHE A 545 -17.56 -2.93 -9.92
N SER A 546 -16.92 -4.06 -10.24
CA SER A 546 -15.55 -4.08 -10.74
C SER A 546 -15.36 -5.08 -11.86
N MET A 547 -14.48 -4.74 -12.80
CA MET A 547 -14.08 -5.59 -13.91
C MET A 547 -12.57 -5.50 -14.10
N ASN A 548 -11.95 -6.67 -14.25
CA ASN A 548 -10.54 -6.81 -14.64
C ASN A 548 -10.46 -7.77 -15.82
N THR A 549 -9.74 -7.41 -16.87
CA THR A 549 -9.49 -8.27 -18.03
C THR A 549 -8.08 -8.05 -18.55
N THR A 550 -7.47 -9.13 -19.10
CA THR A 550 -6.20 -9.08 -19.83
C THR A 550 -6.40 -9.68 -21.20
N PHE A 551 -5.63 -9.22 -22.20
CA PHE A 551 -5.70 -9.65 -23.60
C PHE A 551 -4.37 -9.50 -24.32
#